data_41f57e0b9db99855a3bcb18e9d73eef4
#
_entry.id   41f57e0b9db99855a3bcb18e9d73eef4
#
_cell.length_a   1.000
_cell.length_b   1.000
_cell.length_c   1.000
_cell.angle_alpha   90.00
_cell.angle_beta   90.00
_cell.angle_gamma   90.00
#
_symmetry.space_group_name_H-M   'P 1'
#
loop_
_entity.id
_entity.type
_entity.pdbx_description
1 polymer ?
#
loop_
_entity_poly.entity_id
_entity_poly.type
_entity_poly.pdbx_seq_one_letter_code
_entity_poly.pdbx_strand_id
1 'polypeptide(L)'
;LRRGEEVSEKGFLSAADLDKLKDRFSAAESRLKAAQAAVQKADTNLEYAEVRAPFDGWIGRLNYDVGAVVSPASGPMTSVLVTDPVYVEFQVNEADFVSFRRRGAESAEAFSKSLGLSLTLPDGERYEQPGVLDFADVQTDASTGTVEMRAVFPNPDAVLVPGLYVTLRVEGQSGEAKVLVPQVAVQETIEGKFVLVVDDQNQVAQHFIQTGAREGALLVVNSGLEAGDQVIVEGLQKVRPGVTVSAAQKQIDPQTGALIQTGE
;
A
#
# COMPACT_ATOMS: atom_id res chain seq x y z
N LEU A 1 -33.45 -32.82 45.58
CA LEU A 1 -34.32 -31.68 45.80
C LEU A 1 -35.73 -31.95 45.28
N ARG A 2 -35.93 -32.31 43.98
CA ARG A 2 -37.23 -32.51 43.34
C ARG A 2 -38.17 -33.43 44.14
N ARG A 3 -37.69 -34.61 44.64
CA ARG A 3 -38.49 -35.50 45.52
C ARG A 3 -38.89 -34.84 46.83
N GLY A 4 -38.06 -34.01 47.43
CA GLY A 4 -38.35 -33.26 48.64
C GLY A 4 -39.44 -32.22 48.43
N GLU A 5 -39.47 -31.57 47.31
CA GLU A 5 -40.50 -30.61 46.91
C GLU A 5 -41.84 -31.28 46.69
N GLU A 6 -41.89 -32.41 45.96
CA GLU A 6 -43.10 -33.20 45.72
C GLU A 6 -43.71 -33.75 47.03
N VAL A 7 -42.88 -34.15 48.04
CA VAL A 7 -43.32 -34.62 49.33
C VAL A 7 -43.80 -33.48 50.22
N SER A 8 -43.17 -32.28 50.09
CA SER A 8 -43.61 -31.13 50.86
C SER A 8 -44.95 -30.58 50.34
N GLU A 9 -45.21 -30.58 49.03
CA GLU A 9 -46.47 -30.19 48.41
C GLU A 9 -47.61 -31.09 48.87
N LYS A 10 -47.35 -32.39 49.18
CA LYS A 10 -48.33 -33.35 49.74
C LYS A 10 -48.50 -33.24 51.25
N GLY A 11 -47.81 -32.27 51.90
CA GLY A 11 -47.92 -32.01 53.32
C GLY A 11 -47.17 -33.02 54.24
N PHE A 12 -46.31 -33.91 53.69
CA PHE A 12 -45.56 -34.91 54.44
C PHE A 12 -44.15 -34.46 54.86
N LEU A 13 -43.72 -33.24 54.48
CA LEU A 13 -42.44 -32.66 54.85
C LEU A 13 -42.65 -31.24 55.42
N SER A 14 -41.97 -30.95 56.56
CA SER A 14 -42.06 -29.60 57.13
C SER A 14 -41.32 -28.57 56.26
N ALA A 15 -41.75 -27.30 56.27
CA ALA A 15 -41.08 -26.22 55.56
C ALA A 15 -39.59 -26.09 55.92
N ALA A 16 -39.30 -26.28 57.26
CA ALA A 16 -37.93 -26.24 57.77
C ALA A 16 -37.04 -27.38 57.22
N ASP A 17 -37.60 -28.55 56.97
CA ASP A 17 -36.84 -29.66 56.39
C ASP A 17 -36.67 -29.52 54.89
N LEU A 18 -37.62 -28.91 54.17
CA LEU A 18 -37.48 -28.53 52.77
C LEU A 18 -36.38 -27.53 52.63
N ASP A 19 -36.32 -26.52 53.50
CA ASP A 19 -35.25 -25.49 53.45
C ASP A 19 -33.87 -26.13 53.68
N LYS A 20 -33.74 -27.04 54.64
CA LYS A 20 -32.48 -27.80 54.80
C LYS A 20 -32.07 -28.59 53.55
N LEU A 21 -33.04 -29.17 52.82
CA LEU A 21 -32.76 -29.87 51.57
C LEU A 21 -32.33 -28.93 50.48
N LYS A 22 -32.92 -27.72 50.37
CA LYS A 22 -32.50 -26.66 49.46
C LYS A 22 -31.09 -26.19 49.76
N ASP A 23 -30.78 -25.95 51.06
CA ASP A 23 -29.43 -25.56 51.47
C ASP A 23 -28.38 -26.62 51.15
N ARG A 24 -28.69 -27.89 51.41
CA ARG A 24 -27.79 -29.01 51.05
C ARG A 24 -27.60 -29.12 49.54
N PHE A 25 -28.65 -28.90 48.75
CA PHE A 25 -28.58 -28.92 47.31
C PHE A 25 -27.72 -27.76 46.79
N SER A 26 -27.97 -26.55 47.27
CA SER A 26 -27.19 -25.35 46.92
C SER A 26 -25.71 -25.49 47.29
N ALA A 27 -25.43 -26.03 48.48
CA ALA A 27 -24.06 -26.31 48.89
C ALA A 27 -23.37 -27.36 47.98
N ALA A 28 -24.12 -28.44 47.61
CA ALA A 28 -23.58 -29.45 46.70
C ALA A 28 -23.38 -28.92 45.30
N GLU A 29 -24.29 -28.09 44.77
CA GLU A 29 -24.16 -27.42 43.49
C GLU A 29 -22.96 -26.47 43.48
N SER A 30 -22.75 -25.69 44.54
CA SER A 30 -21.61 -24.82 44.70
C SER A 30 -20.27 -25.57 44.70
N ARG A 31 -20.24 -26.76 45.40
CA ARG A 31 -19.07 -27.63 45.40
C ARG A 31 -18.79 -28.22 44.02
N LEU A 32 -19.82 -28.62 43.28
CA LEU A 32 -19.69 -29.11 41.91
C LEU A 32 -19.10 -28.04 41.00
N LYS A 33 -19.64 -26.81 41.05
CA LYS A 33 -19.12 -25.66 40.26
C LYS A 33 -17.67 -25.35 40.62
N ALA A 34 -17.31 -25.39 41.89
CA ALA A 34 -15.94 -25.18 42.34
C ALA A 34 -14.99 -26.28 41.82
N ALA A 35 -15.42 -27.56 41.86
CA ALA A 35 -14.62 -28.67 41.32
C ALA A 35 -14.47 -28.57 39.80
N GLN A 36 -15.53 -28.22 39.07
CA GLN A 36 -15.48 -27.99 37.63
C GLN A 36 -14.52 -26.83 37.25
N ALA A 37 -14.57 -25.72 38.00
CA ALA A 37 -13.64 -24.61 37.81
C ALA A 37 -12.18 -25.02 38.09
N ALA A 38 -11.96 -25.89 39.08
CA ALA A 38 -10.62 -26.41 39.37
C ALA A 38 -10.07 -27.30 38.23
N VAL A 39 -10.92 -28.15 37.64
CA VAL A 39 -10.57 -28.96 36.47
C VAL A 39 -10.24 -28.03 35.28
N GLN A 40 -11.10 -27.09 34.98
CA GLN A 40 -10.88 -26.14 33.87
C GLN A 40 -9.58 -25.35 34.03
N LYS A 41 -9.26 -24.93 35.26
CA LYS A 41 -7.99 -24.28 35.56
C LYS A 41 -6.79 -25.20 35.32
N ALA A 42 -6.90 -26.48 35.71
CA ALA A 42 -5.85 -27.46 35.49
C ALA A 42 -5.65 -27.75 33.97
N ASP A 43 -6.75 -27.85 33.22
CA ASP A 43 -6.72 -28.05 31.78
C ASP A 43 -6.06 -26.84 31.08
N THR A 44 -6.43 -25.61 31.44
CA THR A 44 -5.78 -24.40 30.91
C THR A 44 -4.29 -24.36 31.24
N ASN A 45 -3.88 -24.76 32.43
CA ASN A 45 -2.46 -24.84 32.78
C ASN A 45 -1.72 -25.91 31.95
N LEU A 46 -2.39 -27.01 31.60
CA LEU A 46 -1.82 -28.02 30.71
C LEU A 46 -1.69 -27.51 29.27
N GLU A 47 -2.68 -26.75 28.76
CA GLU A 47 -2.63 -26.12 27.47
C GLU A 47 -1.45 -25.17 27.37
N TYR A 48 -1.12 -24.43 28.42
CA TYR A 48 0.07 -23.54 28.44
C TYR A 48 1.40 -24.29 28.39
N ALA A 49 1.41 -25.59 28.66
CA ALA A 49 2.62 -26.40 28.51
C ALA A 49 2.94 -26.75 27.04
N GLU A 50 1.96 -26.61 26.16
CA GLU A 50 2.12 -26.79 24.71
C GLU A 50 1.98 -25.43 23.98
N VAL A 51 3.10 -24.90 23.48
CA VAL A 51 3.09 -23.65 22.69
C VAL A 51 2.87 -24.01 21.23
N ARG A 52 1.77 -23.58 20.67
CA ARG A 52 1.39 -23.82 19.26
C ARG A 52 1.33 -22.51 18.50
N ALA A 53 1.67 -22.56 17.20
CA ALA A 53 1.49 -21.43 16.31
C ALA A 53 -0.01 -21.16 16.12
N PRO A 54 -0.48 -19.91 16.30
CA PRO A 54 -1.90 -19.54 16.13
C PRO A 54 -2.34 -19.45 14.67
N PHE A 55 -1.40 -19.38 13.74
CA PHE A 55 -1.61 -19.29 12.28
C PHE A 55 -0.40 -19.87 11.54
N ASP A 56 -0.58 -20.14 10.25
CA ASP A 56 0.49 -20.59 9.38
C ASP A 56 1.47 -19.44 9.08
N GLY A 57 2.78 -19.72 9.15
CA GLY A 57 3.80 -18.70 8.95
C GLY A 57 5.21 -19.22 9.21
N TRP A 58 6.16 -18.31 9.12
CA TRP A 58 7.57 -18.59 9.39
C TRP A 58 7.91 -18.31 10.84
N ILE A 59 8.52 -19.29 11.50
CA ILE A 59 8.98 -19.14 12.87
C ILE A 59 10.34 -18.45 12.90
N GLY A 60 10.46 -17.44 13.74
CA GLY A 60 11.71 -16.73 14.00
C GLY A 60 12.66 -17.53 14.89
N ARG A 61 13.74 -16.86 15.31
CA ARG A 61 14.72 -17.46 16.23
C ARG A 61 14.04 -17.77 17.58
N LEU A 62 14.36 -18.94 18.14
CA LEU A 62 14.03 -19.29 19.53
C LEU A 62 14.93 -18.51 20.49
N ASN A 63 14.36 -17.85 21.48
CA ASN A 63 15.09 -17.05 22.46
C ASN A 63 15.47 -17.85 23.71
N TYR A 64 14.94 -19.07 23.86
CA TYR A 64 15.18 -19.94 25.00
C TYR A 64 15.61 -21.33 24.55
N ASP A 65 16.60 -21.89 25.23
CA ASP A 65 17.10 -23.24 24.99
C ASP A 65 16.37 -24.25 25.88
N VAL A 66 16.51 -25.55 25.55
CA VAL A 66 15.96 -26.64 26.34
C VAL A 66 16.53 -26.62 27.76
N GLY A 67 15.65 -26.63 28.75
CA GLY A 67 16.01 -26.51 30.17
C GLY A 67 15.91 -25.08 30.73
N ALA A 68 15.64 -24.08 29.90
CA ALA A 68 15.37 -22.73 30.40
C ALA A 68 14.01 -22.68 31.11
N VAL A 69 13.95 -21.94 32.21
CA VAL A 69 12.70 -21.68 32.93
C VAL A 69 12.03 -20.46 32.31
N VAL A 70 10.82 -20.66 31.82
CA VAL A 70 9.97 -19.60 31.25
C VAL A 70 8.78 -19.32 32.16
N SER A 71 8.37 -18.06 32.20
CA SER A 71 7.26 -17.58 33.02
C SER A 71 6.53 -16.46 32.25
N PRO A 72 5.35 -16.03 32.69
CA PRO A 72 4.65 -14.89 32.06
C PRO A 72 5.46 -13.57 32.07
N ALA A 73 6.46 -13.44 32.92
CA ALA A 73 7.37 -12.31 32.99
C ALA A 73 8.58 -12.45 32.02
N SER A 74 8.76 -13.64 31.45
CA SER A 74 9.78 -13.87 30.42
C SER A 74 9.37 -13.17 29.14
N GLY A 75 10.36 -12.71 28.35
CA GLY A 75 10.08 -12.13 27.03
C GLY A 75 9.49 -13.18 26.06
N PRO A 76 9.18 -12.79 24.84
CA PRO A 76 8.60 -13.69 23.84
C PRO A 76 9.57 -14.84 23.53
N MET A 77 9.04 -16.05 23.42
CA MET A 77 9.83 -17.26 23.12
C MET A 77 10.34 -17.23 21.67
N THR A 78 9.50 -16.80 20.77
CA THR A 78 9.77 -16.63 19.35
C THR A 78 8.69 -15.72 18.75
N SER A 79 8.85 -15.36 17.48
CA SER A 79 7.82 -14.70 16.68
C SER A 79 7.42 -15.60 15.52
N VAL A 80 6.16 -15.53 15.13
CA VAL A 80 5.65 -16.15 13.90
C VAL A 80 5.23 -15.03 12.98
N LEU A 81 5.72 -15.05 11.74
CA LEU A 81 5.49 -14.02 10.74
C LEU A 81 4.78 -14.61 9.53
N VAL A 82 3.75 -13.92 9.06
CA VAL A 82 3.16 -14.17 7.75
C VAL A 82 3.97 -13.38 6.74
N THR A 83 4.48 -14.05 5.72
CA THR A 83 5.32 -13.45 4.68
C THR A 83 4.63 -13.36 3.32
N ASP A 84 3.43 -13.93 3.19
CA ASP A 84 2.57 -13.80 2.02
C ASP A 84 1.11 -13.66 2.46
N PRO A 85 0.46 -12.54 2.12
CA PRO A 85 1.02 -11.33 1.49
C PRO A 85 1.91 -10.52 2.44
N VAL A 86 2.72 -9.60 1.88
CA VAL A 86 3.48 -8.59 2.64
C VAL A 86 2.84 -7.22 2.53
N TYR A 87 3.02 -6.43 3.56
CA TYR A 87 2.58 -5.04 3.62
C TYR A 87 3.77 -4.10 3.41
N VAL A 88 3.58 -3.10 2.56
CA VAL A 88 4.54 -2.01 2.35
C VAL A 88 3.91 -0.73 2.85
N GLU A 89 4.49 -0.15 3.89
CA GLU A 89 4.05 1.12 4.47
C GLU A 89 4.86 2.26 3.85
N PHE A 90 4.19 3.33 3.47
CA PHE A 90 4.80 4.50 2.86
C PHE A 90 4.02 5.76 3.20
N GLN A 91 4.69 6.90 3.05
CA GLN A 91 4.10 8.20 3.35
C GLN A 91 3.98 9.03 2.07
N VAL A 92 2.85 9.73 1.92
CA VAL A 92 2.56 10.60 0.80
C VAL A 92 2.30 12.00 1.31
N ASN A 93 2.82 13.02 0.63
CA ASN A 93 2.54 14.42 0.93
C ASN A 93 1.04 14.71 0.93
N GLU A 94 0.56 15.54 1.83
CA GLU A 94 -0.83 15.98 1.89
C GLU A 94 -1.31 16.60 0.55
N ALA A 95 -0.47 17.40 -0.11
CA ALA A 95 -0.80 18.01 -1.39
C ALA A 95 -1.01 16.98 -2.50
N ASP A 96 -0.15 15.97 -2.56
CA ASP A 96 -0.25 14.88 -3.52
C ASP A 96 -1.47 14.02 -3.21
N PHE A 97 -1.70 13.67 -1.95
CA PHE A 97 -2.87 12.93 -1.50
C PHE A 97 -4.18 13.62 -1.90
N VAL A 98 -4.30 14.95 -1.64
CA VAL A 98 -5.49 15.72 -2.03
C VAL A 98 -5.65 15.77 -3.55
N SER A 99 -4.55 15.93 -4.29
CA SER A 99 -4.56 15.96 -5.75
C SER A 99 -5.02 14.61 -6.33
N PHE A 100 -4.56 13.50 -5.77
CA PHE A 100 -4.99 12.16 -6.14
C PHE A 100 -6.48 11.93 -5.85
N ARG A 101 -6.94 12.33 -4.66
CA ARG A 101 -8.35 12.23 -4.28
C ARG A 101 -9.29 13.05 -5.18
N ARG A 102 -8.87 14.21 -5.65
CA ARG A 102 -9.65 15.06 -6.54
C ARG A 102 -9.76 14.53 -7.97
N ARG A 103 -8.79 13.73 -8.44
CA ARG A 103 -8.71 13.27 -9.83
C ARG A 103 -9.63 12.12 -10.19
N GLY A 104 -10.37 11.54 -9.26
CA GLY A 104 -11.42 10.66 -9.74
C GLY A 104 -11.67 9.36 -9.02
N ALA A 105 -11.66 9.33 -7.73
CA ALA A 105 -12.23 8.16 -7.07
C ALA A 105 -13.56 8.48 -6.44
N GLU A 106 -14.66 8.09 -7.08
CA GLU A 106 -15.98 8.05 -6.45
C GLU A 106 -16.01 7.08 -5.25
N SER A 107 -15.02 6.16 -5.16
CA SER A 107 -14.83 5.26 -4.02
C SER A 107 -13.35 4.95 -3.77
N ALA A 108 -13.01 4.55 -2.54
CA ALA A 108 -11.66 4.10 -2.18
C ALA A 108 -11.18 2.91 -3.02
N GLU A 109 -12.10 2.02 -3.42
CA GLU A 109 -11.78 0.88 -4.29
C GLU A 109 -11.45 1.29 -5.72
N ALA A 110 -12.18 2.27 -6.29
CA ALA A 110 -11.87 2.82 -7.61
C ALA A 110 -10.52 3.53 -7.59
N PHE A 111 -10.21 4.24 -6.52
CA PHE A 111 -8.91 4.88 -6.29
C PHE A 111 -7.79 3.85 -6.22
N SER A 112 -7.94 2.79 -5.42
CA SER A 112 -6.95 1.71 -5.32
C SER A 112 -6.65 1.05 -6.66
N LYS A 113 -7.67 0.81 -7.47
CA LYS A 113 -7.54 0.21 -8.81
C LYS A 113 -6.94 1.17 -9.86
N SER A 114 -7.02 2.47 -9.63
CA SER A 114 -6.44 3.49 -10.53
C SER A 114 -4.96 3.74 -10.31
N LEU A 115 -4.36 3.14 -9.28
CA LEU A 115 -2.94 3.25 -8.96
C LEU A 115 -2.20 1.99 -9.42
N GLY A 116 -1.18 2.18 -10.23
CA GLY A 116 -0.16 1.15 -10.49
C GLY A 116 0.89 1.21 -9.39
N LEU A 117 1.01 0.16 -8.58
CA LEU A 117 2.02 0.06 -7.53
C LEU A 117 3.07 -0.96 -7.93
N SER A 118 4.32 -0.54 -7.99
CA SER A 118 5.45 -1.42 -8.28
C SER A 118 6.61 -1.15 -7.32
N LEU A 119 7.38 -2.20 -7.03
CA LEU A 119 8.53 -2.12 -6.14
C LEU A 119 9.84 -2.27 -6.91
N THR A 120 10.86 -1.56 -6.45
CA THR A 120 12.25 -1.80 -6.80
C THR A 120 12.97 -2.29 -5.56
N LEU A 121 13.62 -3.43 -5.66
CA LEU A 121 14.38 -4.07 -4.59
C LEU A 121 15.69 -3.33 -4.32
N PRO A 122 16.37 -3.57 -3.18
CA PRO A 122 17.64 -2.92 -2.85
C PRO A 122 18.79 -3.21 -3.82
N ASP A 123 18.71 -4.32 -4.58
CA ASP A 123 19.66 -4.68 -5.64
C ASP A 123 19.43 -3.94 -6.96
N GLY A 124 18.34 -3.14 -7.04
CA GLY A 124 17.93 -2.37 -8.20
C GLY A 124 16.98 -3.13 -9.14
N GLU A 125 16.69 -4.40 -8.87
CA GLU A 125 15.74 -5.17 -9.67
C GLU A 125 14.30 -4.79 -9.38
N ARG A 126 13.46 -4.85 -10.40
CA ARG A 126 12.03 -4.61 -10.27
C ARG A 126 11.34 -5.88 -9.76
N TYR A 127 10.54 -5.73 -8.70
CA TYR A 127 9.69 -6.82 -8.22
C TYR A 127 8.56 -7.11 -9.21
N GLU A 128 8.37 -8.38 -9.57
CA GLU A 128 7.47 -8.77 -10.66
C GLU A 128 5.98 -8.64 -10.30
N GLN A 129 5.64 -8.86 -9.02
CA GLN A 129 4.25 -8.84 -8.59
C GLN A 129 3.77 -7.40 -8.35
N PRO A 130 2.66 -6.99 -8.98
CA PRO A 130 2.09 -5.66 -8.72
C PRO A 130 1.44 -5.61 -7.34
N GLY A 131 1.51 -4.43 -6.72
CA GLY A 131 0.83 -4.16 -5.46
C GLY A 131 -0.55 -3.56 -5.65
N VAL A 132 -1.33 -3.66 -4.59
CA VAL A 132 -2.65 -3.03 -4.48
C VAL A 132 -2.67 -2.16 -3.23
N LEU A 133 -3.23 -0.96 -3.34
CA LEU A 133 -3.44 -0.11 -2.17
C LEU A 133 -4.49 -0.75 -1.25
N ASP A 134 -4.10 -1.02 -0.03
CA ASP A 134 -4.95 -1.65 1.00
C ASP A 134 -5.57 -0.62 1.93
N PHE A 135 -4.76 0.33 2.38
CA PHE A 135 -5.16 1.30 3.38
C PHE A 135 -4.54 2.68 3.12
N ALA A 136 -5.32 3.71 3.39
CA ALA A 136 -4.86 5.10 3.47
C ALA A 136 -5.42 5.71 4.75
N ASP A 137 -4.57 6.28 5.59
CA ASP A 137 -5.02 6.91 6.83
C ASP A 137 -5.93 8.11 6.52
N VAL A 138 -6.88 8.33 7.40
CA VAL A 138 -7.78 9.48 7.37
C VAL A 138 -7.20 10.70 8.11
N GLN A 139 -6.09 10.50 8.80
CA GLN A 139 -5.38 11.53 9.55
C GLN A 139 -4.05 11.86 8.89
N THR A 140 -3.72 13.14 8.87
CA THR A 140 -2.42 13.63 8.45
C THR A 140 -1.53 13.77 9.69
N ASP A 141 -0.29 13.30 9.62
CA ASP A 141 0.71 13.62 10.63
C ASP A 141 1.07 15.11 10.51
N ALA A 142 0.63 15.89 11.49
CA ALA A 142 0.85 17.35 11.51
C ALA A 142 2.33 17.73 11.64
N SER A 143 3.21 16.83 12.07
CA SER A 143 4.64 17.09 12.21
C SER A 143 5.39 16.96 10.89
N THR A 144 4.96 16.07 10.03
CA THR A 144 5.59 15.77 8.73
C THR A 144 4.79 16.28 7.53
N GLY A 145 3.49 16.57 7.70
CA GLY A 145 2.58 16.95 6.62
C GLY A 145 2.34 15.79 5.64
N THR A 146 2.35 14.57 6.16
CA THR A 146 2.19 13.35 5.33
C THR A 146 1.00 12.51 5.79
N VAL A 147 0.46 11.73 4.86
CA VAL A 147 -0.56 10.70 5.10
C VAL A 147 0.09 9.35 4.99
N GLU A 148 -0.12 8.49 5.98
CA GLU A 148 0.36 7.12 5.96
C GLU A 148 -0.54 6.25 5.07
N MET A 149 0.09 5.47 4.22
CA MET A 149 -0.58 4.56 3.30
C MET A 149 0.07 3.19 3.36
N ARG A 150 -0.72 2.16 3.08
CA ARG A 150 -0.27 0.78 3.06
C ARG A 150 -0.69 0.09 1.77
N ALA A 151 0.27 -0.56 1.12
CA ALA A 151 0.04 -1.40 -0.04
C ALA A 151 0.28 -2.87 0.32
N VAL A 152 -0.46 -3.76 -0.33
CA VAL A 152 -0.32 -5.21 -0.22
C VAL A 152 0.34 -5.74 -1.47
N PHE A 153 1.34 -6.58 -1.30
CA PHE A 153 2.04 -7.27 -2.38
C PHE A 153 2.00 -8.78 -2.15
N PRO A 154 1.62 -9.57 -3.17
CA PRO A 154 1.81 -11.02 -3.12
C PRO A 154 3.31 -11.36 -2.99
N ASN A 155 3.65 -12.36 -2.21
CA ASN A 155 5.05 -12.75 -1.98
C ASN A 155 5.22 -14.29 -1.91
N PRO A 156 4.78 -15.00 -2.96
CA PRO A 156 4.79 -16.48 -2.96
C PRO A 156 6.19 -17.07 -2.82
N ASP A 157 7.19 -16.40 -3.37
CA ASP A 157 8.58 -16.85 -3.36
C ASP A 157 9.38 -16.36 -2.13
N ALA A 158 8.71 -15.69 -1.19
CA ALA A 158 9.29 -15.13 0.04
C ALA A 158 10.54 -14.24 -0.19
N VAL A 159 10.62 -13.56 -1.34
CA VAL A 159 11.70 -12.62 -1.68
C VAL A 159 11.67 -11.38 -0.80
N LEU A 160 10.47 -10.89 -0.51
CA LEU A 160 10.27 -9.76 0.38
C LEU A 160 10.29 -10.22 1.84
N VAL A 161 11.24 -9.71 2.60
CA VAL A 161 11.39 -10.04 4.02
C VAL A 161 10.95 -8.84 4.85
N PRO A 162 10.15 -9.03 5.92
CA PRO A 162 9.77 -7.95 6.82
C PRO A 162 10.98 -7.18 7.35
N GLY A 163 10.90 -5.84 7.31
CA GLY A 163 12.01 -4.96 7.66
C GLY A 163 12.93 -4.58 6.50
N LEU A 164 12.67 -5.08 5.29
CA LEU A 164 13.40 -4.68 4.10
C LEU A 164 12.97 -3.28 3.64
N TYR A 165 13.92 -2.43 3.30
CA TYR A 165 13.64 -1.15 2.64
C TYR A 165 13.55 -1.35 1.14
N VAL A 166 12.46 -0.90 0.55
CA VAL A 166 12.18 -0.99 -0.89
C VAL A 166 11.81 0.38 -1.44
N THR A 167 12.01 0.59 -2.74
CA THR A 167 11.53 1.79 -3.40
C THR A 167 10.17 1.52 -4.03
N LEU A 168 9.14 2.16 -3.51
CA LEU A 168 7.80 2.08 -4.07
C LEU A 168 7.63 3.13 -5.17
N ARG A 169 7.20 2.70 -6.34
CA ARG A 169 6.78 3.56 -7.44
C ARG A 169 5.25 3.54 -7.53
N VAL A 170 4.67 4.71 -7.43
CA VAL A 170 3.22 4.91 -7.55
C VAL A 170 2.94 5.59 -8.89
N GLU A 171 2.25 4.91 -9.78
CA GLU A 171 1.86 5.41 -11.09
C GLU A 171 0.34 5.60 -11.11
N GLY A 172 -0.11 6.83 -11.33
CA GLY A 172 -1.54 7.08 -11.55
C GLY A 172 -1.92 6.64 -12.96
N GLN A 173 -2.89 5.77 -13.08
CA GLN A 173 -3.49 5.45 -14.38
C GLN A 173 -4.41 6.62 -14.82
N SER A 174 -3.84 7.78 -15.07
CA SER A 174 -4.59 8.85 -15.72
C SER A 174 -4.56 8.60 -17.22
N GLY A 175 -5.71 8.23 -17.79
CA GLY A 175 -5.86 7.94 -19.22
C GLY A 175 -5.80 9.18 -20.13
N GLU A 176 -5.30 10.30 -19.68
CA GLU A 176 -5.05 11.44 -20.54
C GLU A 176 -3.65 11.34 -21.14
N ALA A 177 -3.61 11.02 -22.42
CA ALA A 177 -2.37 11.14 -23.19
C ALA A 177 -1.94 12.60 -23.18
N LYS A 178 -0.77 12.89 -22.60
CA LYS A 178 -0.18 14.24 -22.60
C LYS A 178 0.89 14.34 -23.67
N VAL A 179 0.94 15.48 -24.31
CA VAL A 179 2.01 15.79 -25.25
C VAL A 179 3.29 16.04 -24.47
N LEU A 180 4.35 15.35 -24.86
CA LEU A 180 5.69 15.50 -24.29
C LEU A 180 6.61 16.15 -25.33
N VAL A 181 7.42 17.11 -24.90
CA VAL A 181 8.43 17.74 -25.77
C VAL A 181 9.80 17.67 -25.11
N PRO A 182 10.87 17.46 -25.87
CA PRO A 182 12.23 17.55 -25.34
C PRO A 182 12.52 18.93 -24.78
N GLN A 183 13.12 18.99 -23.61
CA GLN A 183 13.48 20.26 -22.98
C GLN A 183 14.37 21.13 -23.87
N VAL A 184 15.21 20.51 -24.67
CA VAL A 184 16.10 21.22 -25.59
C VAL A 184 15.37 21.98 -26.73
N ALA A 185 14.13 21.60 -27.06
CA ALA A 185 13.31 22.25 -28.07
C ALA A 185 12.56 23.47 -27.52
N VAL A 186 12.44 23.61 -26.22
CA VAL A 186 11.68 24.68 -25.56
C VAL A 186 12.57 25.91 -25.44
N GLN A 187 12.10 27.00 -26.03
CA GLN A 187 12.73 28.32 -25.94
C GLN A 187 11.89 29.24 -25.07
N GLU A 188 12.51 30.26 -24.51
CA GLU A 188 11.86 31.22 -23.64
C GLU A 188 12.11 32.65 -24.11
N THR A 189 11.04 33.43 -24.13
CA THR A 189 11.07 34.86 -24.40
C THR A 189 10.34 35.63 -23.32
N ILE A 190 10.33 36.97 -23.42
CA ILE A 190 9.57 37.84 -22.51
C ILE A 190 8.06 37.52 -22.57
N GLU A 191 7.57 37.01 -23.70
CA GLU A 191 6.17 36.68 -23.93
C GLU A 191 5.80 35.30 -23.41
N GLY A 192 6.77 34.42 -23.13
CA GLY A 192 6.56 33.08 -22.61
C GLY A 192 7.44 32.00 -23.25
N LYS A 193 7.13 30.75 -22.93
CA LYS A 193 7.80 29.59 -23.51
C LYS A 193 7.15 29.20 -24.82
N PHE A 194 7.98 28.85 -25.80
CA PHE A 194 7.53 28.45 -27.11
C PHE A 194 8.40 27.34 -27.70
N VAL A 195 7.88 26.68 -28.70
CA VAL A 195 8.61 25.73 -29.55
C VAL A 195 8.46 26.11 -31.00
N LEU A 196 9.38 25.68 -31.84
CA LEU A 196 9.29 25.80 -33.29
C LEU A 196 8.75 24.48 -33.84
N VAL A 197 7.66 24.57 -34.62
CA VAL A 197 6.95 23.44 -35.23
C VAL A 197 7.07 23.56 -36.72
N VAL A 198 7.18 22.45 -37.43
CA VAL A 198 7.13 22.39 -38.89
C VAL A 198 5.70 22.02 -39.30
N ASP A 199 5.07 22.89 -40.09
CA ASP A 199 3.73 22.65 -40.60
C ASP A 199 3.70 21.73 -41.84
N ASP A 200 2.51 21.38 -42.32
CA ASP A 200 2.30 20.52 -43.50
C ASP A 200 2.89 21.09 -44.80
N GLN A 201 3.25 22.38 -44.81
CA GLN A 201 3.87 23.08 -45.96
C GLN A 201 5.40 23.18 -45.81
N ASN A 202 5.96 22.47 -44.83
CA ASN A 202 7.37 22.53 -44.42
C ASN A 202 7.82 23.95 -44.01
N GLN A 203 6.92 24.77 -43.50
CA GLN A 203 7.25 26.09 -42.97
C GLN A 203 7.36 26.01 -41.42
N VAL A 204 8.28 26.83 -40.91
CA VAL A 204 8.49 26.91 -39.45
C VAL A 204 7.46 27.87 -38.85
N ALA A 205 6.68 27.37 -37.91
CA ALA A 205 5.74 28.14 -37.09
C ALA A 205 6.21 28.20 -35.65
N GLN A 206 5.90 29.29 -34.96
CA GLN A 206 6.16 29.43 -33.50
C GLN A 206 4.88 29.17 -32.74
N HIS A 207 4.91 28.16 -31.86
CA HIS A 207 3.80 27.81 -30.97
C HIS A 207 4.15 28.12 -29.52
N PHE A 208 3.38 29.01 -28.90
CA PHE A 208 3.51 29.27 -27.47
C PHE A 208 2.90 28.09 -26.68
N ILE A 209 3.63 27.62 -25.70
CA ILE A 209 3.23 26.44 -24.90
C ILE A 209 3.20 26.74 -23.43
N GLN A 210 2.31 26.05 -22.73
CA GLN A 210 2.33 25.96 -21.27
C GLN A 210 2.94 24.63 -20.86
N THR A 211 4.08 24.68 -20.18
CA THR A 211 4.77 23.49 -19.71
C THR A 211 4.30 23.12 -18.31
N GLY A 212 4.18 21.81 -18.07
CA GLY A 212 3.86 21.21 -16.77
C GLY A 212 5.09 20.55 -16.12
N ALA A 213 4.88 19.37 -15.55
CA ALA A 213 5.92 18.60 -14.88
C ALA A 213 7.01 18.15 -15.88
N ARG A 214 8.20 17.91 -15.34
CA ARG A 214 9.33 17.35 -16.09
C ARG A 214 9.38 15.84 -15.88
N GLU A 215 9.50 15.09 -16.97
CA GLU A 215 9.69 13.63 -16.95
C GLU A 215 11.01 13.28 -17.66
N GLY A 216 12.06 13.02 -16.91
CA GLY A 216 13.40 12.79 -17.45
C GLY A 216 13.92 14.00 -18.22
N ALA A 217 14.17 13.84 -19.53
CA ALA A 217 14.60 14.90 -20.44
C ALA A 217 13.44 15.57 -21.18
N LEU A 218 12.20 15.15 -20.92
CA LEU A 218 10.98 15.65 -21.54
C LEU A 218 10.22 16.60 -20.60
N LEU A 219 9.47 17.52 -21.18
CA LEU A 219 8.52 18.39 -20.49
C LEU A 219 7.10 18.06 -20.94
N VAL A 220 6.19 17.93 -19.99
CA VAL A 220 4.77 17.81 -20.26
C VAL A 220 4.25 19.15 -20.80
N VAL A 221 3.51 19.12 -21.91
CA VAL A 221 2.82 20.28 -22.46
C VAL A 221 1.35 20.21 -22.06
N ASN A 222 0.89 21.22 -21.32
CA ASN A 222 -0.49 21.33 -20.90
C ASN A 222 -1.40 21.98 -21.95
N SER A 223 -0.82 22.86 -22.81
CA SER A 223 -1.53 23.52 -23.92
C SER A 223 -0.56 24.10 -24.93
N GLY A 224 -1.02 24.28 -26.18
CA GLY A 224 -0.27 24.91 -27.24
C GLY A 224 0.38 23.97 -28.25
N LEU A 225 0.25 22.65 -28.06
CA LEU A 225 0.65 21.60 -29.02
C LEU A 225 -0.38 20.51 -29.08
N GLU A 226 -0.47 19.84 -30.22
CA GLU A 226 -1.28 18.67 -30.45
C GLU A 226 -0.41 17.42 -30.67
N ALA A 227 -1.01 16.25 -30.46
CA ALA A 227 -0.29 15.00 -30.73
C ALA A 227 -0.06 14.84 -32.24
N GLY A 228 1.22 14.70 -32.64
CA GLY A 228 1.61 14.60 -34.04
C GLY A 228 2.36 15.82 -34.57
N ASP A 229 2.37 16.93 -33.83
CA ASP A 229 3.14 18.11 -34.20
C ASP A 229 4.64 17.80 -34.30
N GLN A 230 5.26 18.26 -35.38
CA GLN A 230 6.69 18.09 -35.64
C GLN A 230 7.50 19.23 -35.02
N VAL A 231 8.08 18.95 -33.83
CA VAL A 231 8.87 19.97 -33.11
C VAL A 231 10.33 19.91 -33.48
N ILE A 232 10.92 21.08 -33.77
CA ILE A 232 12.32 21.20 -34.12
C ILE A 232 13.18 21.07 -32.85
N VAL A 233 14.10 20.11 -32.84
CA VAL A 233 15.01 19.84 -31.70
C VAL A 233 16.46 20.21 -32.00
N GLU A 234 16.85 20.25 -33.26
CA GLU A 234 18.19 20.67 -33.74
C GLU A 234 18.12 21.78 -34.77
N GLY A 235 19.16 22.60 -34.83
CA GLY A 235 19.22 23.68 -35.78
C GLY A 235 18.38 24.90 -35.40
N LEU A 236 17.91 25.00 -34.19
CA LEU A 236 17.06 26.09 -33.67
C LEU A 236 17.65 27.51 -33.95
N GLN A 237 18.97 27.64 -33.99
CA GLN A 237 19.64 28.91 -34.26
C GLN A 237 19.66 29.28 -35.76
N LYS A 238 19.36 28.32 -36.64
CA LYS A 238 19.42 28.50 -38.12
C LYS A 238 18.06 28.78 -38.73
N VAL A 239 16.98 28.55 -37.98
CA VAL A 239 15.60 28.67 -38.46
C VAL A 239 14.89 29.85 -37.80
N ARG A 240 13.94 30.42 -38.51
CA ARG A 240 13.05 31.48 -38.03
C ARG A 240 11.62 31.19 -38.48
N PRO A 241 10.60 31.66 -37.76
CA PRO A 241 9.23 31.55 -38.22
C PRO A 241 9.05 32.05 -39.64
N GLY A 242 8.31 31.31 -40.47
CA GLY A 242 8.05 31.60 -41.87
C GLY A 242 9.09 31.09 -42.89
N VAL A 243 10.17 30.47 -42.44
CA VAL A 243 11.18 29.85 -43.33
C VAL A 243 10.78 28.41 -43.66
N THR A 244 10.93 28.06 -44.95
CA THR A 244 10.74 26.66 -45.40
C THR A 244 11.98 25.83 -45.04
N VAL A 245 11.78 24.68 -44.46
CA VAL A 245 12.87 23.79 -44.02
C VAL A 245 12.69 22.39 -44.60
N SER A 246 13.78 21.64 -44.70
CA SER A 246 13.76 20.21 -44.97
C SER A 246 14.03 19.52 -43.65
N ALA A 247 12.99 19.00 -43.03
CA ALA A 247 13.06 18.31 -41.71
C ALA A 247 13.40 16.83 -41.90
N ALA A 248 14.31 16.32 -41.08
CA ALA A 248 14.55 14.90 -40.92
C ALA A 248 14.02 14.47 -39.55
N GLN A 249 13.18 13.47 -39.55
CA GLN A 249 12.61 12.93 -38.29
C GLN A 249 13.70 12.18 -37.53
N LYS A 250 13.80 12.44 -36.23
CA LYS A 250 14.71 11.77 -35.32
C LYS A 250 13.94 11.23 -34.11
N GLN A 251 14.40 10.12 -33.57
CA GLN A 251 13.90 9.60 -32.28
C GLN A 251 14.73 10.15 -31.12
N ILE A 252 14.10 10.40 -30.02
CA ILE A 252 14.73 10.90 -28.79
C ILE A 252 14.55 9.86 -27.70
N ASP A 253 15.63 9.57 -26.96
CA ASP A 253 15.56 8.82 -25.75
C ASP A 253 14.83 9.64 -24.66
N PRO A 254 13.68 9.16 -24.15
CA PRO A 254 12.89 9.91 -23.16
C PRO A 254 13.63 10.18 -21.86
N GLN A 255 14.58 9.34 -21.49
CA GLN A 255 15.30 9.47 -20.21
C GLN A 255 16.49 10.41 -20.31
N THR A 256 17.28 10.27 -21.36
CA THR A 256 18.53 11.03 -21.51
C THR A 256 18.39 12.26 -22.39
N GLY A 257 17.35 12.33 -23.22
CA GLY A 257 17.17 13.39 -24.24
C GLY A 257 18.13 13.26 -25.40
N ALA A 258 18.90 12.18 -25.50
CA ALA A 258 19.82 11.95 -26.58
C ALA A 258 19.06 11.61 -27.87
N LEU A 259 19.54 12.21 -29.01
CA LEU A 259 19.00 11.87 -30.31
C LEU A 259 19.52 10.50 -30.75
N ILE A 260 18.60 9.58 -30.95
CA ILE A 260 18.89 8.24 -31.47
C ILE A 260 19.00 8.38 -33.00
N GLN A 261 20.17 8.08 -33.55
CA GLN A 261 20.31 7.97 -35.01
C GLN A 261 19.57 6.71 -35.44
N THR A 262 18.47 6.88 -36.16
CA THR A 262 17.84 5.78 -36.88
C THR A 262 18.83 5.39 -37.99
N GLY A 263 19.57 4.30 -37.81
CA GLY A 263 20.43 3.75 -38.84
C GLY A 263 19.58 3.35 -40.04
N GLU A 264 20.04 3.71 -41.22
CA GLU A 264 19.55 3.20 -42.52
C GLU A 264 19.61 1.68 -42.57
#